data_6592080d9b7125b975032f6bc5b0db0f
#
_entry.id   6592080d9b7125b975032f6bc5b0db0f
#
_cell.length_a   1.000
_cell.length_b   1.000
_cell.length_c   1.000
_cell.angle_alpha   90.00
_cell.angle_beta   90.00
_cell.angle_gamma   90.00
#
_symmetry.space_group_name_H-M   'P 1'
#
loop_
_entity.id
_entity.type
_entity.pdbx_description
1 polymer ?
#
loop_
_entity_poly.entity_id
_entity_poly.type
_entity_poly.pdbx_seq_one_letter_code
_entity_poly.pdbx_strand_id
1 'polypeptide(L)'
;FVCDIPLLESCFTKPVCFEKMGLTEEKYKASNQIIATYFCFLVTPATRKFMKEWLSLCCDFELLSPAGLGKFDVPTTDFGEAFVAHREDQSIFSLLCKKHGISPHRDISQRGKHPETYKSPFYAYKIPIHPNDKYKPIIFLHKSPRLNLQWFIRYIYHKIKP
;
A
#
# COMPACT_ATOMS: atom_id res chain seq x y z
N PHE A 1 -9.98 -5.43 8.06
CA PHE A 1 -8.55 -5.53 8.38
C PHE A 1 -7.73 -5.13 7.15
N VAL A 2 -6.94 -4.09 7.25
CA VAL A 2 -6.03 -3.58 6.22
C VAL A 2 -4.65 -3.36 6.85
N CYS A 3 -3.59 -3.41 6.06
CA CYS A 3 -2.22 -3.23 6.52
C CYS A 3 -1.56 -2.07 5.79
N ASP A 4 -0.67 -1.34 6.45
CA ASP A 4 0.17 -0.35 5.79
C ASP A 4 1.58 -0.90 5.51
N ILE A 5 2.27 -0.21 4.62
CA ILE A 5 3.65 -0.50 4.21
C ILE A 5 4.48 0.78 4.25
N PRO A 6 5.80 0.69 4.40
CA PRO A 6 6.67 1.86 4.50
C PRO A 6 6.91 2.55 3.14
N LEU A 7 5.84 2.86 2.43
CA LEU A 7 5.83 3.64 1.19
C LEU A 7 4.99 4.88 1.42
N LEU A 8 5.58 6.07 1.32
CA LEU A 8 4.85 7.32 1.52
C LEU A 8 3.88 7.59 0.37
N GLU A 9 2.70 8.09 0.70
CA GLU A 9 1.70 8.48 -0.30
C GLU A 9 2.24 9.50 -1.29
N SER A 10 2.99 10.52 -0.83
CA SER A 10 3.61 11.53 -1.71
C SER A 10 4.54 10.93 -2.75
N CYS A 11 5.19 9.80 -2.45
CA CYS A 11 6.09 9.13 -3.38
C CYS A 11 5.36 8.20 -4.37
N PHE A 12 4.17 7.71 -4.01
CA PHE A 12 3.52 6.61 -4.74
C PHE A 12 2.06 6.88 -5.12
N THR A 13 1.59 8.12 -4.99
CA THR A 13 0.23 8.51 -5.38
C THR A 13 0.27 9.84 -6.15
N LYS A 14 -0.37 9.89 -7.31
CA LYS A 14 -0.47 11.10 -8.12
C LYS A 14 -1.17 12.23 -7.37
N PRO A 15 -0.75 13.51 -7.53
CA PRO A 15 -1.42 14.67 -6.94
C PRO A 15 -2.92 14.73 -7.21
N VAL A 16 -3.34 14.44 -8.42
CA VAL A 16 -4.77 14.45 -8.81
C VAL A 16 -5.63 13.52 -7.96
N CYS A 17 -5.06 12.42 -7.43
CA CYS A 17 -5.80 11.52 -6.54
C CYS A 17 -6.15 12.20 -5.21
N PHE A 18 -5.23 12.97 -4.64
CA PHE A 18 -5.49 13.73 -3.41
C PHE A 18 -6.56 14.81 -3.65
N GLU A 19 -6.48 15.52 -4.77
CA GLU A 19 -7.41 16.58 -5.14
C GLU A 19 -8.83 16.04 -5.35
N LYS A 20 -9.01 15.09 -6.26
CA LYS A 20 -10.31 14.52 -6.58
C LYS A 20 -10.95 13.77 -5.41
N MET A 21 -10.16 13.19 -4.53
CA MET A 21 -10.67 12.49 -3.35
C MET A 21 -10.84 13.38 -2.12
N GLY A 22 -10.43 14.67 -2.20
CA GLY A 22 -10.57 15.66 -1.11
C GLY A 22 -9.62 15.42 0.06
N LEU A 23 -8.41 14.92 -0.20
CA LEU A 23 -7.41 14.53 0.81
C LEU A 23 -6.10 15.33 0.65
N THR A 24 -6.21 16.63 0.42
CA THR A 24 -5.07 17.51 0.08
C THR A 24 -4.17 17.86 1.26
N GLU A 25 -4.61 17.61 2.49
CA GLU A 25 -3.85 17.91 3.71
C GLU A 25 -2.53 17.13 3.76
N GLU A 26 -1.47 17.77 4.27
CA GLU A 26 -0.13 17.20 4.36
C GLU A 26 -0.08 15.89 5.16
N LYS A 27 -0.94 15.74 6.17
CA LYS A 27 -1.02 14.49 6.96
C LYS A 27 -1.27 13.24 6.12
N TYR A 28 -2.01 13.37 5.00
CA TYR A 28 -2.26 12.24 4.09
C TYR A 28 -1.04 11.96 3.23
N LYS A 29 -0.42 12.99 2.65
CA LYS A 29 0.79 12.88 1.82
C LYS A 29 1.98 12.29 2.57
N ALA A 30 2.16 12.68 3.84
CA ALA A 30 3.21 12.20 4.73
C ALA A 30 2.88 10.86 5.43
N SER A 31 1.77 10.23 5.08
CA SER A 31 1.38 8.93 5.64
C SER A 31 1.82 7.76 4.76
N ASN A 32 1.89 6.57 5.35
CA ASN A 32 2.19 5.35 4.62
C ASN A 32 1.00 4.89 3.77
N GLN A 33 1.27 4.22 2.63
CA GLN A 33 0.25 3.56 1.84
C GLN A 33 -0.32 2.34 2.56
N ILE A 34 -1.61 2.08 2.33
CA ILE A 34 -2.31 0.86 2.74
C ILE A 34 -2.28 -0.13 1.56
N ILE A 35 -1.95 -1.38 1.83
CA ILE A 35 -1.81 -2.42 0.82
C ILE A 35 -3.18 -2.78 0.22
N ALA A 36 -3.27 -2.92 -1.11
CA ALA A 36 -4.40 -3.51 -1.81
C ALA A 36 -4.14 -4.97 -2.25
N THR A 37 -2.91 -5.48 -2.10
CA THR A 37 -2.57 -6.85 -2.49
C THR A 37 -3.36 -7.91 -1.72
N TYR A 38 -3.69 -7.63 -0.47
CA TYR A 38 -4.56 -8.43 0.39
C TYR A 38 -5.15 -7.58 1.51
N PHE A 39 -6.39 -7.83 1.83
CA PHE A 39 -7.14 -7.24 2.94
C PHE A 39 -8.30 -8.18 3.30
N CYS A 40 -8.87 -8.01 4.48
CA CYS A 40 -10.00 -8.81 4.95
C CYS A 40 -11.09 -7.90 5.50
N PHE A 41 -12.33 -8.18 5.14
CA PHE A 41 -13.49 -7.50 5.70
C PHE A 41 -14.70 -8.45 5.81
N LEU A 42 -15.56 -8.15 6.75
CA LEU A 42 -16.87 -8.81 6.83
C LEU A 42 -17.78 -8.25 5.74
N VAL A 43 -18.55 -9.12 5.10
CA VAL A 43 -19.52 -8.71 4.08
C VAL A 43 -20.74 -8.09 4.76
N THR A 44 -20.79 -6.77 4.80
CA THR A 44 -21.87 -5.96 5.36
C THR A 44 -22.37 -4.93 4.33
N PRO A 45 -23.53 -4.28 4.54
CA PRO A 45 -23.94 -3.17 3.69
C PRO A 45 -22.89 -2.05 3.59
N ALA A 46 -22.22 -1.73 4.72
CA ALA A 46 -21.18 -0.68 4.76
C ALA A 46 -19.95 -1.06 3.93
N THR A 47 -19.44 -2.29 4.08
CA THR A 47 -18.27 -2.74 3.29
C THR A 47 -18.61 -2.92 1.82
N ARG A 48 -19.85 -3.32 1.48
CA ARG A 48 -20.31 -3.33 0.08
C ARG A 48 -20.34 -1.92 -0.52
N LYS A 49 -20.78 -0.91 0.26
CA LYS A 49 -20.76 0.49 -0.18
C LYS A 49 -19.33 0.96 -0.43
N PHE A 50 -18.41 0.68 0.51
CA PHE A 50 -16.99 0.99 0.37
C PHE A 50 -16.37 0.36 -0.90
N MET A 51 -16.63 -0.92 -1.16
CA MET A 51 -16.11 -1.60 -2.35
C MET A 51 -16.69 -1.05 -3.66
N LYS A 52 -17.96 -0.63 -3.66
CA LYS A 52 -18.56 0.04 -4.81
C LYS A 52 -17.94 1.43 -5.06
N GLU A 53 -17.65 2.19 -3.98
CA GLU A 53 -16.95 3.47 -4.07
C GLU A 53 -15.53 3.28 -4.64
N TRP A 54 -14.79 2.29 -4.14
CA TRP A 54 -13.47 1.96 -4.68
C TRP A 54 -13.52 1.58 -6.17
N LEU A 55 -14.45 0.71 -6.57
CA LEU A 55 -14.65 0.35 -7.96
C LEU A 55 -14.96 1.58 -8.82
N SER A 56 -15.86 2.45 -8.36
CA SER A 56 -16.22 3.68 -9.08
C SER A 56 -15.03 4.60 -9.30
N LEU A 57 -14.17 4.77 -8.28
CA LEU A 57 -12.94 5.55 -8.39
C LEU A 57 -11.93 4.90 -9.35
N CYS A 58 -11.83 3.57 -9.36
CA CYS A 58 -10.98 2.83 -10.31
C CYS A 58 -11.51 2.90 -11.77
N CYS A 59 -12.76 3.28 -11.99
CA CYS A 59 -13.29 3.54 -13.33
C CYS A 59 -12.93 4.94 -13.85
N ASP A 60 -12.40 5.84 -13.02
CA ASP A 60 -11.85 7.13 -13.45
C ASP A 60 -10.43 6.91 -13.99
N PHE A 61 -10.25 7.04 -15.31
CA PHE A 61 -8.97 6.83 -15.97
C PHE A 61 -7.87 7.78 -15.43
N GLU A 62 -8.22 9.00 -15.09
CA GLU A 62 -7.26 9.97 -14.55
C GLU A 62 -6.73 9.54 -13.18
N LEU A 63 -7.57 8.92 -12.35
CA LEU A 63 -7.14 8.35 -11.08
C LEU A 63 -6.32 7.07 -11.26
N LEU A 64 -6.78 6.16 -12.12
CA LEU A 64 -6.22 4.81 -12.24
C LEU A 64 -4.97 4.75 -13.13
N SER A 65 -4.85 5.61 -14.15
CA SER A 65 -3.76 5.51 -15.12
C SER A 65 -2.38 5.51 -14.45
N PRO A 66 -1.44 4.66 -14.93
CA PRO A 66 -0.09 4.59 -14.38
C PRO A 66 0.70 5.88 -14.60
N ALA A 67 1.68 6.13 -13.73
CA ALA A 67 2.63 7.24 -13.85
C ALA A 67 3.95 6.88 -13.15
N GLY A 68 5.07 7.42 -13.64
CA GLY A 68 6.40 7.24 -13.06
C GLY A 68 7.11 5.94 -13.44
N LEU A 69 8.37 5.82 -13.05
CA LEU A 69 9.28 4.68 -13.29
C LEU A 69 9.28 4.15 -14.73
N GLY A 70 9.30 5.06 -15.73
CA GLY A 70 9.33 4.68 -17.15
C GLY A 70 8.06 3.99 -17.66
N LYS A 71 7.01 3.96 -16.89
CA LYS A 71 5.71 3.45 -17.33
C LYS A 71 5.02 4.51 -18.21
N PHE A 72 4.87 4.20 -19.49
CA PHE A 72 4.06 4.96 -20.45
C PHE A 72 4.48 6.42 -20.70
N ASP A 73 5.78 6.73 -20.68
CA ASP A 73 6.34 8.05 -21.03
C ASP A 73 5.64 9.26 -20.35
N VAL A 74 5.06 9.05 -19.18
CA VAL A 74 4.39 10.12 -18.43
C VAL A 74 5.46 10.99 -17.77
N PRO A 75 5.51 12.30 -18.03
CA PRO A 75 6.46 13.19 -17.36
C PRO A 75 6.26 13.13 -15.85
N THR A 76 7.31 12.80 -15.11
CA THR A 76 7.27 12.74 -13.63
C THR A 76 7.52 14.10 -12.99
N THR A 77 8.05 15.07 -13.75
CA THR A 77 8.37 16.43 -13.27
C THR A 77 7.15 17.18 -12.73
N ASP A 78 5.96 16.90 -13.25
CA ASP A 78 4.72 17.55 -12.83
C ASP A 78 4.20 17.05 -11.47
N PHE A 79 4.77 15.97 -10.95
CA PHE A 79 4.30 15.31 -9.69
C PHE A 79 5.16 15.65 -8.47
N GLY A 80 6.22 16.46 -8.64
CA GLY A 80 7.15 16.83 -7.58
C GLY A 80 8.37 15.91 -7.47
N GLU A 81 9.46 16.43 -6.90
CA GLU A 81 10.76 15.74 -6.84
C GLU A 81 10.73 14.40 -6.06
N ALA A 82 9.83 14.26 -5.10
CA ALA A 82 9.71 13.06 -4.30
C ALA A 82 8.90 11.94 -4.98
N PHE A 83 8.19 12.23 -6.07
CA PHE A 83 7.33 11.25 -6.73
C PHE A 83 8.16 10.19 -7.46
N VAL A 84 7.79 8.92 -7.25
CA VAL A 84 8.48 7.74 -7.82
C VAL A 84 7.60 7.04 -8.86
N ALA A 85 6.42 6.63 -8.45
CA ALA A 85 5.46 5.95 -9.31
C ALA A 85 4.07 5.90 -8.69
N HIS A 86 3.04 6.05 -9.49
CA HIS A 86 1.68 5.78 -9.07
C HIS A 86 1.45 4.27 -8.96
N ARG A 87 0.74 3.85 -7.90
CA ARG A 87 0.43 2.44 -7.65
C ARG A 87 -1.03 2.12 -7.96
N GLU A 88 -1.55 2.77 -8.95
CA GLU A 88 -2.85 2.55 -9.58
C GLU A 88 -3.97 2.34 -8.53
N ASP A 89 -4.59 1.18 -8.53
CA ASP A 89 -5.70 0.79 -7.66
C ASP A 89 -5.33 0.79 -6.17
N GLN A 90 -4.08 0.47 -5.83
CA GLN A 90 -3.60 0.53 -4.45
C GLN A 90 -3.56 1.96 -3.91
N SER A 91 -3.12 2.94 -4.70
CA SER A 91 -3.11 4.34 -4.29
C SER A 91 -4.53 4.84 -4.01
N ILE A 92 -5.47 4.50 -4.89
CA ILE A 92 -6.90 4.82 -4.71
C ILE A 92 -7.46 4.15 -3.45
N PHE A 93 -7.18 2.85 -3.25
CA PHE A 93 -7.62 2.09 -2.08
C PHE A 93 -7.08 2.70 -0.78
N SER A 94 -5.79 3.02 -0.78
CA SER A 94 -5.10 3.60 0.38
C SER A 94 -5.72 4.93 0.80
N LEU A 95 -5.93 5.84 -0.15
CA LEU A 95 -6.59 7.12 0.10
C LEU A 95 -8.03 6.93 0.55
N LEU A 96 -8.77 5.99 -0.05
CA LEU A 96 -10.15 5.71 0.33
C LEU A 96 -10.26 5.18 1.76
N CYS A 97 -9.36 4.29 2.18
CA CYS A 97 -9.28 3.84 3.57
C CYS A 97 -9.11 5.03 4.54
N LYS A 98 -8.23 5.97 4.22
CA LYS A 98 -7.99 7.18 5.02
C LYS A 98 -9.19 8.11 5.05
N LYS A 99 -9.86 8.29 3.91
CA LYS A 99 -11.11 9.06 3.80
C LYS A 99 -12.19 8.52 4.73
N HIS A 100 -12.27 7.20 4.87
CA HIS A 100 -13.22 6.53 5.75
C HIS A 100 -12.70 6.34 7.18
N GLY A 101 -11.55 6.90 7.55
CA GLY A 101 -10.97 6.78 8.89
C GLY A 101 -10.58 5.37 9.28
N ILE A 102 -10.29 4.51 8.30
CA ILE A 102 -9.86 3.13 8.55
C ILE A 102 -8.39 3.13 8.94
N SER A 103 -8.10 2.76 10.19
CA SER A 103 -6.74 2.63 10.68
C SER A 103 -6.10 1.31 10.22
N PRO A 104 -4.89 1.35 9.66
CA PRO A 104 -4.20 0.13 9.26
C PRO A 104 -3.61 -0.60 10.46
N HIS A 105 -3.38 -1.90 10.26
CA HIS A 105 -2.63 -2.78 11.13
C HIS A 105 -1.23 -3.07 10.56
N ARG A 106 -0.38 -3.69 11.36
CA ARG A 106 0.90 -4.20 10.89
C ARG A 106 0.68 -5.25 9.79
N ASP A 107 1.51 -5.21 8.77
CA ASP A 107 1.51 -6.20 7.69
C ASP A 107 1.63 -7.63 8.26
N ILE A 108 0.65 -8.48 7.93
CA ILE A 108 0.57 -9.87 8.39
C ILE A 108 1.46 -10.83 7.60
N SER A 109 2.20 -10.34 6.63
CA SER A 109 3.21 -11.12 5.92
C SER A 109 4.55 -11.16 6.67
N GLN A 110 5.50 -11.92 6.14
CA GLN A 110 6.86 -11.93 6.64
C GLN A 110 7.52 -10.54 6.61
N ARG A 111 7.05 -9.64 5.76
CA ARG A 111 7.59 -8.27 5.62
C ARG A 111 7.22 -7.39 6.80
N GLY A 112 6.02 -7.56 7.38
CA GLY A 112 5.61 -6.79 8.55
C GLY A 112 6.41 -7.10 9.81
N LYS A 113 7.10 -8.22 9.86
CA LYS A 113 8.08 -8.54 10.91
C LYS A 113 9.41 -7.80 10.71
N HIS A 114 9.74 -7.49 9.47
CA HIS A 114 11.00 -6.86 9.06
C HIS A 114 10.74 -5.65 8.16
N PRO A 115 10.02 -4.61 8.65
CA PRO A 115 9.70 -3.43 7.84
C PRO A 115 10.95 -2.65 7.39
N GLU A 116 12.06 -2.80 8.11
CA GLU A 116 13.36 -2.23 7.74
C GLU A 116 13.90 -2.75 6.40
N THR A 117 13.39 -3.86 5.89
CA THR A 117 13.77 -4.41 4.57
C THR A 117 13.26 -3.55 3.40
N TYR A 118 12.34 -2.64 3.67
CA TYR A 118 11.85 -1.68 2.67
C TYR A 118 12.73 -0.43 2.50
N LYS A 119 13.81 -0.31 3.27
CA LYS A 119 14.73 0.83 3.14
C LYS A 119 15.17 1.00 1.69
N SER A 120 15.10 2.23 1.20
CA SER A 120 15.53 2.58 -0.15
C SER A 120 16.38 3.85 -0.11
N PRO A 121 17.48 3.90 -0.86
CA PRO A 121 18.21 5.15 -1.08
C PRO A 121 17.53 6.08 -2.11
N PHE A 122 16.52 5.57 -2.84
CA PHE A 122 15.93 6.27 -3.99
C PHE A 122 14.66 7.05 -3.66
N TYR A 123 14.01 6.79 -2.51
CA TYR A 123 12.80 7.48 -2.09
C TYR A 123 12.66 7.52 -0.57
N ALA A 124 11.92 8.51 -0.09
CA ALA A 124 11.59 8.61 1.32
C ALA A 124 10.65 7.47 1.76
N TYR A 125 10.86 6.97 2.94
CA TYR A 125 10.04 5.93 3.56
C TYR A 125 9.83 6.23 5.05
N LYS A 126 8.75 5.69 5.59
CA LYS A 126 8.43 5.78 7.02
C LYS A 126 8.07 4.38 7.52
N ILE A 127 8.84 3.86 8.46
CA ILE A 127 8.58 2.54 9.04
C ILE A 127 7.28 2.61 9.86
N PRO A 128 6.28 1.76 9.57
CA PRO A 128 5.05 1.69 10.34
C PRO A 128 5.32 1.26 11.79
N ILE A 129 4.60 1.86 12.74
CA ILE A 129 4.71 1.54 14.17
C ILE A 129 3.34 1.08 14.66
N HIS A 130 3.23 -0.20 15.00
CA HIS A 130 2.01 -0.83 15.49
C HIS A 130 2.28 -1.59 16.79
N PRO A 131 2.39 -0.91 17.94
CA PRO A 131 2.83 -1.52 19.20
C PRO A 131 1.87 -2.59 19.72
N ASN A 132 0.60 -2.53 19.34
CA ASN A 132 -0.44 -3.47 19.76
C ASN A 132 -0.55 -4.71 18.86
N ASP A 133 0.05 -4.69 17.69
CA ASP A 133 -0.03 -5.77 16.70
C ASP A 133 1.10 -6.80 16.90
N LYS A 134 0.96 -7.66 17.92
CA LYS A 134 1.99 -8.63 18.35
C LYS A 134 1.77 -10.04 17.80
N TYR A 135 1.28 -10.17 16.58
CA TYR A 135 1.06 -11.47 15.95
C TYR A 135 2.27 -11.92 15.10
N LYS A 136 2.37 -13.24 14.90
CA LYS A 136 3.34 -13.83 13.96
C LYS A 136 2.85 -13.64 12.51
N PRO A 137 3.75 -13.67 11.51
CA PRO A 137 3.33 -13.67 10.11
C PRO A 137 2.33 -14.80 9.82
N ILE A 138 1.22 -14.44 9.16
CA ILE A 138 0.14 -15.36 8.79
C ILE A 138 0.22 -15.69 7.30
N ILE A 139 0.59 -14.69 6.48
CA ILE A 139 0.73 -14.80 5.03
C ILE A 139 2.20 -14.82 4.66
N PHE A 140 2.56 -15.65 3.68
CA PHE A 140 3.89 -15.64 3.09
C PHE A 140 3.81 -15.25 1.62
N LEU A 141 4.36 -14.08 1.30
CA LEU A 141 4.38 -13.54 -0.06
C LEU A 141 5.65 -13.97 -0.80
N HIS A 142 5.47 -14.54 -1.98
CA HIS A 142 6.57 -14.88 -2.88
C HIS A 142 6.21 -14.55 -4.34
N LYS A 143 7.23 -14.30 -5.15
CA LYS A 143 7.06 -13.92 -6.57
C LYS A 143 6.97 -15.12 -7.51
N SER A 144 7.32 -16.33 -7.06
CA SER A 144 7.29 -17.52 -7.90
C SER A 144 5.88 -18.12 -7.93
N PRO A 145 5.36 -18.53 -9.10
CA PRO A 145 4.10 -19.26 -9.18
C PRO A 145 4.21 -20.68 -8.61
N ARG A 146 5.43 -21.18 -8.42
CA ARG A 146 5.69 -22.50 -7.83
C ARG A 146 6.46 -22.33 -6.53
N LEU A 147 5.98 -22.98 -5.47
CA LEU A 147 6.70 -23.06 -4.21
C LEU A 147 7.91 -23.98 -4.43
N ASN A 148 9.12 -23.42 -4.36
CA ASN A 148 10.37 -24.17 -4.40
C ASN A 148 10.98 -24.30 -3.00
N LEU A 149 12.00 -25.15 -2.87
CA LEU A 149 12.65 -25.43 -1.59
C LEU A 149 13.21 -24.16 -0.92
N GLN A 150 13.76 -23.22 -1.70
CA GLN A 150 14.31 -21.96 -1.15
C GLN A 150 13.21 -21.10 -0.49
N TRP A 151 12.03 -21.04 -1.10
CA TRP A 151 10.88 -20.32 -0.54
C TRP A 151 10.36 -21.00 0.72
N PHE A 152 10.34 -22.33 0.74
CA PHE A 152 9.94 -23.10 1.91
C PHE A 152 10.90 -22.89 3.08
N ILE A 153 12.22 -22.92 2.84
CA ILE A 153 13.24 -22.63 3.84
C ILE A 153 13.07 -21.19 4.38
N ARG A 154 12.86 -20.21 3.51
CA ARG A 154 12.59 -18.82 3.92
C ARG A 154 11.31 -18.71 4.75
N TYR A 155 10.26 -19.41 4.38
CA TYR A 155 9.02 -19.46 5.14
C TYR A 155 9.26 -19.98 6.56
N ILE A 156 9.94 -21.12 6.70
CA ILE A 156 10.30 -21.71 8.00
C ILE A 156 11.17 -20.74 8.81
N TYR A 157 12.18 -20.15 8.20
CA TYR A 157 13.03 -19.15 8.83
C TYR A 157 12.24 -18.00 9.44
N HIS A 158 11.33 -17.40 8.69
CA HIS A 158 10.47 -16.32 9.19
C HIS A 158 9.45 -16.76 10.25
N LYS A 159 9.08 -18.03 10.24
CA LYS A 159 8.21 -18.60 11.29
C LYS A 159 8.95 -18.83 12.62
N ILE A 160 10.20 -19.25 12.56
CA ILE A 160 10.99 -19.68 13.74
C ILE A 160 11.76 -18.50 14.33
N LYS A 161 12.28 -17.61 13.50
CA LYS A 161 13.05 -16.45 13.97
C LYS A 161 12.16 -15.57 14.86
N PRO A 162 12.61 -15.26 16.11
CA PRO A 162 11.86 -14.47 17.09
C PRO A 162 11.62 -13.03 16.63
#